data_907ae80e6d1f7a7dd099214fc327dfa8
#
_entry.id   907ae80e6d1f7a7dd099214fc327dfa8
#
_cell.length_a   1.000
_cell.length_b   1.000
_cell.length_c   1.000
_cell.angle_alpha   90.00
_cell.angle_beta   90.00
_cell.angle_gamma   90.00
#
_symmetry.space_group_name_H-M   'P 1'
#
loop_
_entity.id
_entity.type
_entity.pdbx_description
1 polymer ?
#
loop_
_entity_poly.entity_id
_entity_poly.type
_entity_poly.pdbx_seq_one_letter_code
_entity_poly.pdbx_strand_id
1 'polypeptide(L)'
;MPEDTEPGKNVPPRTRTRRGGVSRRRGKPAAASAQSKPKPKEKAIPAEAKESKPAPAKREPRAPSRNANTRGRRGGGASRGRKPASSENRKPASSENRKSVVDADRKPTPNYLQELKGKRPITALTAYDAPTAKLACATGVDFLLVGDSVGTTLLGFDTTIPVTLDMMVHHAAAARRGGPHCLLVVDLPFAEASFSFDHLLTSCRRLMQEGGADAIKLEGGRQVAENVERLIQSGIPVMGHVGLLPQSVKAIGGYRKFGKEREEAEDILTDAVALEEAGCFAIVAEMVEERLAGELAKSLEVPIIGIGSGGGCDGQILVSTDLLGLTLGQTPSFVKRKADLAGEMTKAFRGYVDDVRSGRYPGK
;
A
#
# COMPACT_ATOMS: atom_id res chain seq x y z
N MET A 1 13.56 45.33 55.70
CA MET A 1 13.28 46.69 56.14
C MET A 1 14.22 47.63 55.42
N PRO A 2 13.83 48.78 54.89
CA PRO A 2 12.53 49.25 54.40
C PRO A 2 12.67 49.58 52.90
N GLU A 3 11.80 49.96 52.10
CA GLU A 3 10.58 50.73 51.93
C GLU A 3 10.37 50.98 50.48
N ASP A 4 9.19 50.73 50.06
CA ASP A 4 8.17 51.63 49.46
C ASP A 4 8.58 52.42 48.19
N THR A 5 7.80 52.26 47.12
CA THR A 5 6.66 53.11 46.78
C THR A 5 6.08 52.75 45.39
N GLU A 6 4.78 52.46 45.35
CA GLU A 6 3.86 52.78 44.22
C GLU A 6 3.60 54.32 44.25
N PRO A 7 2.91 55.01 43.35
CA PRO A 7 1.85 54.55 42.42
C PRO A 7 1.75 55.29 41.07
N GLY A 8 0.80 54.94 40.19
CA GLY A 8 0.41 55.87 39.11
C GLY A 8 -0.61 55.32 38.09
N LYS A 9 -1.88 55.41 38.45
CA LYS A 9 -3.08 55.30 37.58
C LYS A 9 -3.05 56.29 36.41
N ASN A 10 -3.52 55.90 35.22
CA ASN A 10 -4.39 56.78 34.42
C ASN A 10 -5.19 55.98 33.37
N VAL A 11 -6.51 55.97 33.55
CA VAL A 11 -7.57 55.79 32.56
C VAL A 11 -8.17 57.16 32.30
N PRO A 12 -8.48 57.59 31.06
CA PRO A 12 -9.84 57.96 30.68
C PRO A 12 -10.12 57.81 29.16
N PRO A 13 -11.30 58.27 28.68
CA PRO A 13 -12.66 57.79 28.90
C PRO A 13 -13.42 57.46 27.58
N ARG A 14 -14.55 56.80 27.76
CA ARG A 14 -15.61 56.62 26.74
C ARG A 14 -16.18 57.95 26.25
N THR A 15 -16.47 58.07 24.91
CA THR A 15 -17.49 58.95 24.40
C THR A 15 -18.51 58.19 23.59
N ARG A 16 -19.74 58.40 24.01
CA ARG A 16 -21.05 58.08 23.37
C ARG A 16 -21.50 59.29 22.55
N THR A 17 -22.05 59.08 21.37
CA THR A 17 -23.14 59.90 20.74
C THR A 17 -23.41 59.29 19.37
N ARG A 18 -24.55 59.28 18.76
CA ARG A 18 -25.97 59.49 18.97
C ARG A 18 -26.65 59.07 17.67
N ARG A 19 -27.75 58.45 17.82
CA ARG A 19 -28.95 58.29 16.95
C ARG A 19 -29.08 59.25 15.76
N GLY A 20 -29.57 58.69 14.65
CA GLY A 20 -30.26 59.35 13.53
C GLY A 20 -30.77 58.31 12.56
N GLY A 21 -31.93 58.06 12.53
CA GLY A 21 -33.08 57.48 12.11
C GLY A 21 -33.67 58.18 10.86
N VAL A 22 -34.65 57.47 10.21
CA VAL A 22 -35.55 57.90 9.13
C VAL A 22 -34.99 57.46 7.74
N SER A 23 -35.68 56.77 6.81
CA SER A 23 -37.07 56.58 6.50
C SER A 23 -37.21 55.60 5.34
N ARG A 24 -38.32 54.90 5.35
CA ARG A 24 -38.87 54.00 4.32
C ARG A 24 -38.94 54.63 2.93
N ARG A 25 -38.60 53.87 1.87
CA ARG A 25 -39.45 53.84 0.65
C ARG A 25 -39.41 52.47 0.01
N ARG A 26 -40.62 51.90 -0.15
CA ARG A 26 -40.95 50.72 -0.95
C ARG A 26 -40.88 51.10 -2.43
N GLY A 27 -40.25 50.26 -3.26
CA GLY A 27 -40.42 50.24 -4.70
C GLY A 27 -40.52 48.78 -5.15
N LYS A 28 -41.68 48.40 -5.69
CA LYS A 28 -41.94 47.10 -6.28
C LYS A 28 -41.40 47.04 -7.73
N PRO A 29 -41.23 45.85 -8.31
CA PRO A 29 -40.29 45.55 -9.39
C PRO A 29 -40.89 45.76 -10.78
N ALA A 30 -40.08 46.15 -11.73
CA ALA A 30 -40.38 46.09 -13.15
C ALA A 30 -39.87 44.77 -13.74
N ALA A 31 -40.74 44.07 -14.43
CA ALA A 31 -40.46 42.87 -15.21
C ALA A 31 -39.53 43.22 -16.39
N ALA A 32 -38.45 42.49 -16.53
CA ALA A 32 -37.60 42.50 -17.72
C ALA A 32 -37.65 41.11 -18.37
N SER A 33 -38.04 41.13 -19.62
CA SER A 33 -38.26 40.05 -20.57
C SER A 33 -37.07 39.09 -20.69
N ALA A 34 -37.37 37.80 -20.68
CA ALA A 34 -36.49 36.73 -21.02
C ALA A 34 -36.11 36.76 -22.52
N GLN A 35 -34.87 37.02 -22.84
CA GLN A 35 -34.32 36.71 -24.16
C GLN A 35 -33.73 35.33 -24.12
N SER A 36 -34.34 34.42 -24.89
CA SER A 36 -33.89 33.05 -25.14
C SER A 36 -32.56 33.02 -25.90
N LYS A 37 -31.55 32.38 -25.34
CA LYS A 37 -30.31 32.03 -26.05
C LYS A 37 -30.55 30.84 -26.98
N PRO A 38 -29.99 30.81 -28.20
CA PRO A 38 -30.19 29.72 -29.14
C PRO A 38 -29.42 28.46 -28.69
N LYS A 39 -30.06 27.28 -28.84
CA LYS A 39 -29.49 25.94 -28.65
C LYS A 39 -28.34 25.70 -29.64
N PRO A 40 -27.25 25.01 -29.24
CA PRO A 40 -26.23 24.54 -30.19
C PRO A 40 -26.83 23.47 -31.12
N LYS A 41 -26.52 23.59 -32.40
CA LYS A 41 -26.88 22.61 -33.43
C LYS A 41 -26.10 21.31 -33.18
N GLU A 42 -26.84 20.24 -33.08
CA GLU A 42 -26.37 18.85 -33.04
C GLU A 42 -25.70 18.56 -34.41
N LYS A 43 -24.40 18.23 -34.39
CA LYS A 43 -23.67 17.75 -35.56
C LYS A 43 -23.94 16.25 -35.68
N ALA A 44 -24.52 15.86 -36.80
CA ALA A 44 -24.75 14.50 -37.19
C ALA A 44 -23.41 13.72 -37.25
N ILE A 45 -23.39 12.54 -36.61
CA ILE A 45 -22.34 11.56 -36.65
C ILE A 45 -22.48 10.77 -37.96
N PRO A 46 -21.44 10.59 -38.79
CA PRO A 46 -21.51 9.74 -39.97
C PRO A 46 -21.58 8.27 -39.57
N ALA A 47 -22.39 7.50 -40.32
CA ALA A 47 -22.66 6.08 -40.12
C ALA A 47 -21.40 5.20 -40.19
N GLU A 48 -21.40 4.19 -39.33
CA GLU A 48 -20.39 3.13 -39.18
C GLU A 48 -20.04 2.46 -40.50
N ALA A 49 -18.73 2.36 -40.77
CA ALA A 49 -18.17 1.42 -41.70
C ALA A 49 -18.13 0.04 -41.04
N LYS A 50 -18.80 -0.95 -41.61
CA LYS A 50 -18.79 -2.35 -41.17
C LYS A 50 -17.38 -2.93 -41.35
N GLU A 51 -16.71 -3.20 -40.24
CA GLU A 51 -15.49 -4.02 -40.24
C GLU A 51 -15.83 -5.50 -40.45
N SER A 52 -15.24 -6.06 -41.46
CA SER A 52 -15.31 -7.48 -41.82
C SER A 52 -14.43 -8.32 -40.86
N LYS A 53 -15.01 -9.35 -40.27
CA LYS A 53 -14.32 -10.35 -39.43
C LYS A 53 -13.21 -11.05 -40.22
N PRO A 54 -12.00 -11.22 -39.66
CA PRO A 54 -11.00 -12.10 -40.27
C PRO A 54 -11.37 -13.59 -40.07
N ALA A 55 -11.17 -14.36 -41.14
CA ALA A 55 -11.39 -15.83 -41.17
C ALA A 55 -10.37 -16.59 -40.30
N PRO A 56 -10.73 -17.77 -39.74
CA PRO A 56 -9.84 -18.51 -38.87
C PRO A 56 -8.67 -19.15 -39.63
N ALA A 57 -7.45 -18.95 -39.09
CA ALA A 57 -6.23 -19.56 -39.61
C ALA A 57 -6.26 -21.09 -39.44
N LYS A 58 -5.96 -21.80 -40.54
CA LYS A 58 -5.81 -23.27 -40.61
C LYS A 58 -4.60 -23.71 -39.77
N ARG A 59 -4.81 -24.62 -38.83
CA ARG A 59 -3.76 -25.31 -38.07
C ARG A 59 -3.12 -26.38 -38.93
N GLU A 60 -1.82 -26.32 -39.11
CA GLU A 60 -1.02 -27.42 -39.63
C GLU A 60 -0.76 -28.50 -38.56
N PRO A 61 -0.70 -29.79 -38.92
CA PRO A 61 -0.50 -30.88 -37.95
C PRO A 61 0.97 -31.04 -37.57
N ARG A 62 1.23 -31.09 -36.27
CA ARG A 62 2.54 -31.43 -35.68
C ARG A 62 2.85 -32.93 -35.88
N ALA A 63 4.03 -33.21 -36.41
CA ALA A 63 4.60 -34.54 -36.50
C ALA A 63 4.98 -35.14 -35.12
N PRO A 64 4.93 -36.48 -34.96
CA PRO A 64 5.21 -37.13 -33.69
C PRO A 64 6.71 -37.29 -33.43
N SER A 65 7.17 -36.97 -32.24
CA SER A 65 8.53 -37.22 -31.77
C SER A 65 8.74 -38.70 -31.44
N ARG A 66 9.73 -39.31 -32.06
CA ARG A 66 10.15 -40.69 -31.82
C ARG A 66 10.95 -40.80 -30.54
N ASN A 67 10.46 -41.61 -29.62
CA ASN A 67 11.22 -42.20 -28.50
C ASN A 67 12.27 -43.19 -29.05
N ALA A 68 13.53 -43.02 -28.69
CA ALA A 68 14.56 -44.05 -28.89
C ALA A 68 15.18 -44.39 -27.52
N ASN A 69 14.82 -45.54 -27.06
CA ASN A 69 15.35 -46.25 -25.91
C ASN A 69 16.56 -47.06 -26.38
N THR A 70 17.75 -46.87 -25.85
CA THR A 70 18.88 -47.83 -26.02
C THR A 70 19.52 -48.14 -24.68
N ARG A 71 19.37 -49.39 -24.29
CA ARG A 71 20.12 -50.11 -23.25
C ARG A 71 21.51 -50.45 -23.75
N GLY A 72 22.52 -50.37 -22.90
CA GLY A 72 23.87 -51.01 -23.08
C GLY A 72 24.68 -50.80 -21.78
N ARG A 73 24.87 -51.65 -21.06
CA ARG A 73 25.57 -52.84 -20.55
C ARG A 73 27.10 -52.62 -20.36
N ARG A 74 27.50 -52.75 -19.05
CA ARG A 74 28.68 -53.45 -18.49
C ARG A 74 30.09 -52.95 -18.73
N GLY A 75 30.80 -52.87 -17.58
CA GLY A 75 32.23 -53.08 -17.35
C GLY A 75 32.68 -52.23 -16.17
N GLY A 76 33.05 -52.67 -15.02
CA GLY A 76 33.93 -53.66 -14.56
C GLY A 76 35.35 -53.09 -14.29
N GLY A 77 35.76 -52.89 -13.03
CA GLY A 77 37.19 -52.66 -12.78
C GLY A 77 37.55 -51.96 -11.45
N ALA A 78 37.79 -52.77 -10.43
CA ALA A 78 38.91 -52.76 -9.50
C ALA A 78 39.18 -51.56 -8.54
N SER A 79 38.96 -51.89 -7.28
CA SER A 79 39.56 -51.50 -6.01
C SER A 79 40.98 -50.93 -6.02
N ARG A 80 41.19 -49.85 -5.25
CA ARG A 80 42.39 -49.74 -4.39
C ARG A 80 42.02 -48.94 -3.14
N GLY A 81 42.24 -49.59 -1.98
CA GLY A 81 41.97 -49.08 -0.66
C GLY A 81 42.91 -47.94 -0.22
N ARG A 82 42.40 -47.08 0.60
CA ARG A 82 43.19 -46.25 1.53
C ARG A 82 42.56 -46.30 2.91
N LYS A 83 43.41 -46.59 3.89
CA LYS A 83 43.11 -46.72 5.32
C LYS A 83 42.59 -45.39 5.93
N PRO A 84 41.85 -45.46 7.03
CA PRO A 84 41.30 -44.29 7.73
C PRO A 84 42.34 -43.61 8.60
N ALA A 85 42.35 -42.27 8.57
CA ALA A 85 43.07 -41.44 9.55
C ALA A 85 42.12 -41.11 10.70
N SER A 86 42.72 -41.13 11.88
CA SER A 86 42.21 -41.02 13.23
C SER A 86 41.17 -39.93 13.50
N SER A 87 40.20 -40.32 14.31
CA SER A 87 39.23 -39.52 15.01
C SER A 87 39.88 -38.51 15.97
N GLU A 88 39.77 -37.25 15.72
CA GLU A 88 39.89 -36.21 16.73
C GLU A 88 38.51 -35.71 17.19
N ASN A 89 38.36 -35.81 18.48
CA ASN A 89 37.23 -35.51 19.33
C ASN A 89 36.82 -34.03 19.19
N ARG A 90 35.81 -33.68 18.41
CA ARG A 90 35.14 -32.39 18.49
C ARG A 90 33.88 -32.53 19.33
N LYS A 91 33.92 -31.90 20.52
CA LYS A 91 32.77 -31.73 21.40
C LYS A 91 31.60 -31.10 20.61
N PRO A 92 30.35 -31.54 20.83
CA PRO A 92 29.20 -30.90 20.20
C PRO A 92 29.01 -29.50 20.77
N ALA A 93 29.01 -28.51 19.89
CA ALA A 93 28.58 -27.16 20.22
C ALA A 93 27.13 -27.19 20.67
N SER A 94 26.86 -26.49 21.76
CA SER A 94 25.60 -26.38 22.48
C SER A 94 24.40 -26.20 21.57
N SER A 95 23.34 -26.97 21.86
CA SER A 95 22.04 -27.05 21.19
C SER A 95 21.10 -25.88 21.47
N GLU A 96 21.60 -24.66 21.64
CA GLU A 96 20.77 -23.50 22.02
C GLU A 96 20.40 -22.54 20.89
N ASN A 97 20.73 -22.84 19.63
CA ASN A 97 20.38 -21.94 18.53
C ASN A 97 19.58 -22.63 17.40
N ARG A 98 18.66 -23.51 17.77
CA ARG A 98 17.65 -24.08 16.84
C ARG A 98 16.25 -23.67 17.24
N LYS A 99 15.97 -22.36 17.33
CA LYS A 99 14.61 -21.85 17.38
C LYS A 99 14.40 -20.89 16.23
N SER A 100 13.40 -21.24 15.39
CA SER A 100 12.86 -20.53 14.23
C SER A 100 13.61 -20.68 12.90
N VAL A 101 13.79 -21.90 12.42
CA VAL A 101 13.63 -22.13 10.99
C VAL A 101 12.13 -22.18 10.78
N VAL A 102 11.52 -21.02 10.48
CA VAL A 102 10.22 -20.98 9.82
C VAL A 102 10.37 -21.86 8.58
N ASP A 103 9.45 -22.77 8.40
CA ASP A 103 9.37 -23.70 7.28
C ASP A 103 9.56 -22.88 5.98
N ALA A 104 10.78 -22.85 5.45
CA ALA A 104 11.19 -21.96 4.35
C ALA A 104 10.46 -22.27 3.04
N ASP A 105 9.70 -23.37 3.01
CA ASP A 105 8.97 -23.86 1.85
C ASP A 105 7.46 -23.50 1.89
N ARG A 106 6.92 -22.97 3.00
CA ARG A 106 5.50 -22.65 3.09
C ARG A 106 5.28 -21.16 2.84
N LYS A 107 4.61 -20.82 1.73
CA LYS A 107 4.15 -19.48 1.46
C LYS A 107 3.24 -18.99 2.60
N PRO A 108 3.53 -17.81 3.21
CA PRO A 108 2.65 -17.22 4.21
C PRO A 108 1.24 -17.01 3.66
N THR A 109 0.24 -17.21 4.50
CA THR A 109 -1.17 -16.99 4.17
C THR A 109 -1.74 -15.89 5.07
N PRO A 110 -2.92 -15.33 4.78
CA PRO A 110 -3.58 -14.41 5.69
C PRO A 110 -3.71 -14.94 7.13
N ASN A 111 -4.08 -16.22 7.30
CA ASN A 111 -4.17 -16.86 8.62
C ASN A 111 -2.83 -16.90 9.36
N TYR A 112 -1.71 -17.02 8.62
CA TYR A 112 -0.39 -16.96 9.24
C TYR A 112 -0.15 -15.63 9.95
N LEU A 113 -0.60 -14.50 9.40
CA LEU A 113 -0.48 -13.20 10.07
C LEU A 113 -1.26 -13.16 11.39
N GLN A 114 -2.47 -13.72 11.41
CA GLN A 114 -3.27 -13.84 12.64
C GLN A 114 -2.56 -14.69 13.69
N GLU A 115 -1.92 -15.79 13.30
CA GLU A 115 -1.13 -16.63 14.19
C GLU A 115 0.07 -15.92 14.82
N LEU A 116 0.58 -14.85 14.21
CA LEU A 116 1.72 -14.07 14.72
C LEU A 116 1.33 -13.10 15.82
N LYS A 117 0.06 -12.68 15.90
CA LYS A 117 -0.42 -11.75 16.92
C LYS A 117 -0.11 -12.27 18.33
N GLY A 118 0.46 -11.39 19.15
CA GLY A 118 0.91 -11.73 20.50
C GLY A 118 2.17 -12.61 20.60
N LYS A 119 2.72 -13.11 19.48
CA LYS A 119 3.94 -13.94 19.47
C LYS A 119 5.18 -13.13 19.09
N ARG A 120 5.10 -12.29 18.08
CA ARG A 120 6.15 -11.38 17.64
C ARG A 120 5.59 -10.28 16.74
N PRO A 121 6.29 -9.14 16.62
CA PRO A 121 5.89 -8.08 15.68
C PRO A 121 5.86 -8.59 14.24
N ILE A 122 4.82 -8.17 13.50
CA ILE A 122 4.64 -8.43 12.07
C ILE A 122 5.37 -7.34 11.29
N THR A 123 6.09 -7.73 10.25
CA THR A 123 6.89 -6.82 9.42
C THR A 123 6.40 -6.80 7.99
N ALA A 124 6.23 -5.60 7.43
CA ALA A 124 5.80 -5.44 6.06
C ALA A 124 6.51 -4.28 5.35
N LEU A 125 6.62 -4.39 4.05
CA LEU A 125 7.12 -3.34 3.16
C LEU A 125 6.26 -3.25 1.91
N THR A 126 6.18 -2.05 1.32
CA THR A 126 5.63 -1.95 -0.03
C THR A 126 6.63 -2.46 -1.07
N ALA A 127 6.12 -3.00 -2.18
CA ALA A 127 6.94 -3.34 -3.34
C ALA A 127 6.10 -3.18 -4.61
N TYR A 128 6.64 -2.48 -5.60
CA TYR A 128 5.90 -2.15 -6.83
C TYR A 128 6.50 -2.78 -8.09
N ASP A 129 7.60 -3.51 -7.95
CA ASP A 129 8.36 -4.13 -9.03
C ASP A 129 9.04 -5.42 -8.59
N ALA A 130 9.54 -6.19 -9.57
CA ALA A 130 10.16 -7.48 -9.29
C ALA A 130 11.50 -7.39 -8.53
N PRO A 131 12.43 -6.48 -8.83
CA PRO A 131 13.67 -6.33 -8.06
C PRO A 131 13.41 -5.99 -6.59
N THR A 132 12.57 -4.99 -6.31
CA THR A 132 12.24 -4.58 -4.94
C THR A 132 11.55 -5.70 -4.17
N ALA A 133 10.55 -6.37 -4.79
CA ALA A 133 9.86 -7.50 -4.17
C ALA A 133 10.83 -8.64 -3.85
N LYS A 134 11.74 -8.98 -4.77
CA LYS A 134 12.74 -10.04 -4.56
C LYS A 134 13.67 -9.73 -3.37
N LEU A 135 14.17 -8.50 -3.31
CA LEU A 135 15.06 -8.08 -2.22
C LEU A 135 14.32 -8.05 -0.89
N ALA A 136 13.12 -7.49 -0.83
CA ALA A 136 12.33 -7.45 0.40
C ALA A 136 11.97 -8.86 0.89
N CYS A 137 11.50 -9.76 0.02
CA CYS A 137 11.22 -11.15 0.40
C CYS A 137 12.44 -11.89 0.98
N ALA A 138 13.63 -11.63 0.42
CA ALA A 138 14.86 -12.26 0.91
C ALA A 138 15.25 -11.84 2.33
N THR A 139 14.66 -10.75 2.87
CA THR A 139 14.89 -10.30 4.26
C THR A 139 13.97 -10.95 5.29
N GLY A 140 12.98 -11.72 4.84
CA GLY A 140 12.02 -12.40 5.73
C GLY A 140 10.88 -11.49 6.21
N VAL A 141 10.47 -10.48 5.44
CA VAL A 141 9.22 -9.74 5.71
C VAL A 141 8.03 -10.68 5.67
N ASP A 142 7.03 -10.44 6.52
CA ASP A 142 5.87 -11.32 6.64
C ASP A 142 4.91 -11.17 5.47
N PHE A 143 4.77 -9.95 4.94
CA PHE A 143 4.03 -9.71 3.70
C PHE A 143 4.56 -8.51 2.93
N LEU A 144 4.24 -8.47 1.64
CA LEU A 144 4.43 -7.33 0.76
C LEU A 144 3.08 -6.68 0.46
N LEU A 145 3.10 -5.35 0.37
CA LEU A 145 1.95 -4.57 -0.07
C LEU A 145 2.27 -3.90 -1.41
N VAL A 146 1.46 -4.14 -2.43
CA VAL A 146 1.37 -3.27 -3.59
C VAL A 146 0.31 -2.23 -3.28
N GLY A 147 0.75 -1.11 -2.70
CA GLY A 147 -0.10 -0.01 -2.29
C GLY A 147 -0.38 0.96 -3.43
N ASP A 148 -1.52 1.66 -3.39
CA ASP A 148 -1.80 2.77 -4.30
C ASP A 148 -0.88 3.98 -4.06
N SER A 149 -0.12 3.97 -2.96
CA SER A 149 1.06 4.84 -2.75
C SER A 149 2.09 4.76 -3.89
N VAL A 150 2.04 3.74 -4.76
CA VAL A 150 2.78 3.70 -6.04
C VAL A 150 2.59 4.99 -6.83
N GLY A 151 1.40 5.58 -6.78
CA GLY A 151 1.06 6.84 -7.44
C GLY A 151 1.99 7.97 -7.03
N THR A 152 2.16 8.19 -5.73
CA THR A 152 2.94 9.29 -5.18
C THR A 152 4.44 9.00 -5.13
N THR A 153 4.83 7.74 -4.92
CA THR A 153 6.22 7.39 -4.64
C THR A 153 7.01 6.90 -5.86
N LEU A 154 6.33 6.43 -6.90
CA LEU A 154 6.96 5.89 -8.11
C LEU A 154 6.46 6.58 -9.39
N LEU A 155 5.16 6.84 -9.51
CA LEU A 155 4.56 7.40 -10.73
C LEU A 155 4.57 8.93 -10.76
N GLY A 156 4.89 9.59 -9.65
CA GLY A 156 5.04 11.05 -9.58
C GLY A 156 3.71 11.82 -9.54
N PHE A 157 2.61 11.18 -9.13
CA PHE A 157 1.34 11.86 -8.90
C PHE A 157 1.35 12.60 -7.55
N ASP A 158 0.57 13.66 -7.43
CA ASP A 158 0.43 14.42 -6.17
C ASP A 158 -0.36 13.67 -5.10
N THR A 159 -1.22 12.73 -5.51
CA THR A 159 -2.08 11.91 -4.64
C THR A 159 -2.22 10.50 -5.19
N THR A 160 -2.81 9.59 -4.41
CA THR A 160 -3.11 8.21 -4.85
C THR A 160 -4.33 8.13 -5.79
N ILE A 161 -5.17 9.17 -5.84
CA ILE A 161 -6.42 9.21 -6.60
C ILE A 161 -6.27 8.87 -8.10
N PRO A 162 -5.20 9.31 -8.83
CA PRO A 162 -5.05 8.98 -10.25
C PRO A 162 -4.65 7.52 -10.53
N VAL A 163 -4.32 6.73 -9.51
CA VAL A 163 -3.95 5.33 -9.69
C VAL A 163 -5.16 4.52 -10.13
N THR A 164 -5.03 3.84 -11.26
CA THR A 164 -6.10 3.02 -11.84
C THR A 164 -5.95 1.55 -11.47
N LEU A 165 -7.03 0.78 -11.63
CA LEU A 165 -7.01 -0.67 -11.45
C LEU A 165 -5.97 -1.35 -12.37
N ASP A 166 -5.82 -0.89 -13.61
CA ASP A 166 -4.82 -1.43 -14.54
C ASP A 166 -3.38 -1.21 -14.07
N MET A 167 -3.09 -0.04 -13.48
CA MET A 167 -1.80 0.23 -12.85
C MET A 167 -1.56 -0.72 -11.66
N MET A 168 -2.57 -0.93 -10.82
CA MET A 168 -2.46 -1.84 -9.67
C MET A 168 -2.23 -3.30 -10.13
N VAL A 169 -2.95 -3.77 -11.13
CA VAL A 169 -2.73 -5.11 -11.75
C VAL A 169 -1.31 -5.22 -12.29
N HIS A 170 -0.81 -4.21 -13.02
CA HIS A 170 0.53 -4.19 -13.59
C HIS A 170 1.62 -4.32 -12.51
N HIS A 171 1.56 -3.48 -11.48
CA HIS A 171 2.53 -3.47 -10.39
C HIS A 171 2.43 -4.73 -9.52
N ALA A 172 1.22 -5.23 -9.26
CA ALA A 172 1.00 -6.48 -8.55
C ALA A 172 1.62 -7.67 -9.29
N ALA A 173 1.40 -7.80 -10.59
CA ALA A 173 1.99 -8.85 -11.42
C ALA A 173 3.53 -8.76 -11.45
N ALA A 174 4.10 -7.54 -11.44
CA ALA A 174 5.54 -7.33 -11.37
C ALA A 174 6.10 -7.77 -10.01
N ALA A 175 5.50 -7.31 -8.90
CA ALA A 175 5.88 -7.69 -7.55
C ALA A 175 5.76 -9.20 -7.32
N ARG A 176 4.70 -9.83 -7.82
CA ARG A 176 4.51 -11.29 -7.73
C ARG A 176 5.62 -12.08 -8.41
N ARG A 177 6.10 -11.63 -9.57
CA ARG A 177 7.24 -12.30 -10.25
C ARG A 177 8.54 -12.19 -9.45
N GLY A 178 8.72 -11.11 -8.68
CA GLY A 178 9.88 -10.92 -7.80
C GLY A 178 9.80 -11.73 -6.51
N GLY A 179 8.59 -11.81 -5.93
CA GLY A 179 8.34 -12.44 -4.64
C GLY A 179 7.31 -13.58 -4.71
N PRO A 180 7.58 -14.69 -5.42
CA PRO A 180 6.58 -15.73 -5.64
C PRO A 180 6.14 -16.44 -4.35
N HIS A 181 6.97 -16.43 -3.32
CA HIS A 181 6.72 -17.10 -2.04
C HIS A 181 6.26 -16.14 -0.93
N CYS A 182 6.24 -14.81 -1.17
CA CYS A 182 5.72 -13.85 -0.20
C CYS A 182 4.19 -13.80 -0.23
N LEU A 183 3.57 -13.54 0.92
CA LEU A 183 2.18 -13.08 0.96
C LEU A 183 2.11 -11.71 0.28
N LEU A 184 1.32 -11.58 -0.76
CA LEU A 184 1.13 -10.36 -1.53
C LEU A 184 -0.25 -9.80 -1.30
N VAL A 185 -0.34 -8.68 -0.61
CA VAL A 185 -1.55 -7.88 -0.45
C VAL A 185 -1.55 -6.76 -1.50
N VAL A 186 -2.68 -6.47 -2.10
CA VAL A 186 -2.81 -5.44 -3.15
C VAL A 186 -3.97 -4.51 -2.83
N ASP A 187 -3.74 -3.20 -2.93
CA ASP A 187 -4.78 -2.21 -2.70
C ASP A 187 -5.81 -2.18 -3.83
N LEU A 188 -7.08 -2.02 -3.45
CA LEU A 188 -8.08 -1.48 -4.36
C LEU A 188 -7.81 0.02 -4.54
N PRO A 189 -7.71 0.53 -5.77
CA PRO A 189 -7.51 1.95 -5.99
C PRO A 189 -8.77 2.77 -5.68
N PHE A 190 -8.62 4.09 -5.77
CA PHE A 190 -9.64 5.08 -5.41
C PHE A 190 -11.04 4.72 -5.93
N ALA A 191 -12.01 4.77 -5.02
CA ALA A 191 -13.44 4.57 -5.22
C ALA A 191 -13.90 3.16 -5.65
N GLU A 192 -13.00 2.21 -5.94
CA GLU A 192 -13.39 0.86 -6.36
C GLU A 192 -14.27 0.14 -5.32
N ALA A 193 -14.03 0.36 -4.02
CA ALA A 193 -14.84 -0.21 -2.93
C ALA A 193 -16.26 0.40 -2.83
N SER A 194 -16.51 1.54 -3.49
CA SER A 194 -17.78 2.27 -3.44
C SER A 194 -18.71 1.98 -4.62
N PHE A 195 -18.27 1.18 -5.61
CA PHE A 195 -19.11 0.75 -6.71
C PHE A 195 -20.07 -0.38 -6.32
N SER A 196 -20.90 -0.83 -7.27
CA SER A 196 -21.72 -2.03 -7.06
C SER A 196 -20.85 -3.23 -6.70
N PHE A 197 -21.40 -4.18 -5.94
CA PHE A 197 -20.66 -5.36 -5.55
C PHE A 197 -20.12 -6.17 -6.75
N ASP A 198 -20.87 -6.26 -7.85
CA ASP A 198 -20.42 -6.96 -9.06
C ASP A 198 -19.18 -6.31 -9.68
N HIS A 199 -19.12 -4.97 -9.67
CA HIS A 199 -17.94 -4.23 -10.11
C HIS A 199 -16.76 -4.47 -9.15
N LEU A 200 -16.98 -4.30 -7.84
CA LEU A 200 -15.99 -4.54 -6.80
C LEU A 200 -15.41 -5.96 -6.88
N LEU A 201 -16.28 -6.97 -7.00
CA LEU A 201 -15.86 -8.37 -7.15
C LEU A 201 -15.03 -8.58 -8.42
N THR A 202 -15.40 -7.90 -9.53
CA THR A 202 -14.63 -7.95 -10.77
C THR A 202 -13.26 -7.33 -10.60
N SER A 203 -13.14 -6.19 -9.92
CA SER A 203 -11.86 -5.53 -9.65
C SER A 203 -10.95 -6.40 -8.75
N CYS A 204 -11.50 -6.95 -7.67
CA CYS A 204 -10.77 -7.89 -6.81
C CYS A 204 -10.30 -9.14 -7.58
N ARG A 205 -11.16 -9.72 -8.43
CA ARG A 205 -10.82 -10.85 -9.28
C ARG A 205 -9.65 -10.54 -10.21
N ARG A 206 -9.62 -9.35 -10.81
CA ARG A 206 -8.51 -8.91 -11.66
C ARG A 206 -7.20 -8.81 -10.88
N LEU A 207 -7.22 -8.20 -9.70
CA LEU A 207 -6.04 -8.11 -8.84
C LEU A 207 -5.50 -9.48 -8.44
N MET A 208 -6.39 -10.45 -8.17
CA MET A 208 -5.98 -11.80 -7.80
C MET A 208 -5.54 -12.65 -9.00
N GLN A 209 -6.31 -12.67 -10.10
CA GLN A 209 -6.06 -13.56 -11.22
C GLN A 209 -4.97 -13.02 -12.18
N GLU A 210 -4.99 -11.72 -12.47
CA GLU A 210 -4.03 -11.07 -13.38
C GLU A 210 -2.82 -10.52 -12.60
N GLY A 211 -3.05 -9.91 -11.44
CA GLY A 211 -2.03 -9.34 -10.57
C GLY A 211 -1.31 -10.35 -9.69
N GLY A 212 -1.94 -11.50 -9.40
CA GLY A 212 -1.39 -12.53 -8.53
C GLY A 212 -1.45 -12.19 -7.03
N ALA A 213 -2.36 -11.30 -6.61
CA ALA A 213 -2.61 -11.00 -5.20
C ALA A 213 -3.07 -12.25 -4.44
N ASP A 214 -2.68 -12.35 -3.17
CA ASP A 214 -3.19 -13.36 -2.23
C ASP A 214 -4.33 -12.80 -1.39
N ALA A 215 -4.36 -11.47 -1.22
CA ALA A 215 -5.37 -10.74 -0.46
C ALA A 215 -5.51 -9.32 -1.01
N ILE A 216 -6.65 -8.70 -0.71
CA ILE A 216 -6.98 -7.33 -1.13
C ILE A 216 -6.98 -6.42 0.10
N LYS A 217 -6.43 -5.19 -0.03
CA LYS A 217 -6.62 -4.14 0.97
C LYS A 217 -7.58 -3.08 0.44
N LEU A 218 -8.43 -2.56 1.31
CA LEU A 218 -9.32 -1.45 0.99
C LEU A 218 -9.43 -0.47 2.16
N GLU A 219 -9.70 0.78 1.81
CA GLU A 219 -9.86 1.88 2.76
C GLU A 219 -11.33 2.05 3.16
N GLY A 220 -11.55 2.30 4.44
CA GLY A 220 -12.85 2.60 5.03
C GLY A 220 -13.13 1.75 6.26
N GLY A 221 -14.26 2.00 6.89
CA GLY A 221 -14.74 1.32 8.11
C GLY A 221 -16.13 0.74 7.90
N ARG A 222 -17.09 1.13 8.77
CA ARG A 222 -18.51 0.69 8.74
C ARG A 222 -19.16 0.78 7.36
N GLN A 223 -18.82 1.82 6.60
CA GLN A 223 -19.43 2.08 5.27
C GLN A 223 -19.05 1.05 4.20
N VAL A 224 -17.97 0.29 4.40
CA VAL A 224 -17.52 -0.76 3.48
C VAL A 224 -17.67 -2.17 4.06
N ALA A 225 -18.07 -2.31 5.33
CA ALA A 225 -18.10 -3.59 6.06
C ALA A 225 -18.97 -4.65 5.36
N GLU A 226 -20.16 -4.28 4.84
CA GLU A 226 -21.02 -5.20 4.08
C GLU A 226 -20.32 -5.75 2.83
N ASN A 227 -19.63 -4.89 2.09
CA ASN A 227 -18.87 -5.29 0.91
C ASN A 227 -17.69 -6.20 1.29
N VAL A 228 -17.03 -5.91 2.40
CA VAL A 228 -15.93 -6.74 2.96
C VAL A 228 -16.43 -8.14 3.28
N GLU A 229 -17.52 -8.26 4.02
CA GLU A 229 -18.13 -9.54 4.36
C GLU A 229 -18.47 -10.37 3.11
N ARG A 230 -19.10 -9.74 2.11
CA ARG A 230 -19.45 -10.38 0.85
C ARG A 230 -18.23 -10.83 0.03
N LEU A 231 -17.14 -10.06 0.03
CA LEU A 231 -15.88 -10.47 -0.58
C LEU A 231 -15.30 -11.71 0.10
N ILE A 232 -15.30 -11.73 1.44
CA ILE A 232 -14.77 -12.85 2.23
C ILE A 232 -15.61 -14.10 2.02
N GLN A 233 -16.94 -13.98 1.99
CA GLN A 233 -17.85 -15.06 1.64
C GLN A 233 -17.63 -15.59 0.21
N SER A 234 -17.11 -14.73 -0.69
CA SER A 234 -16.71 -15.11 -2.05
C SER A 234 -15.30 -15.74 -2.12
N GLY A 235 -14.62 -15.93 -0.97
CA GLY A 235 -13.28 -16.52 -0.88
C GLY A 235 -12.13 -15.55 -1.11
N ILE A 236 -12.36 -14.24 -1.01
CA ILE A 236 -11.34 -13.19 -1.17
C ILE A 236 -10.91 -12.70 0.22
N PRO A 237 -9.68 -12.97 0.68
CA PRO A 237 -9.19 -12.45 1.95
C PRO A 237 -9.04 -10.92 1.89
N VAL A 238 -9.49 -10.22 2.93
CA VAL A 238 -9.49 -8.76 3.00
C VAL A 238 -8.68 -8.25 4.19
N MET A 239 -7.83 -7.25 3.94
CA MET A 239 -7.16 -6.41 4.92
C MET A 239 -7.88 -5.05 4.97
N GLY A 240 -8.30 -4.63 6.15
CA GLY A 240 -8.93 -3.31 6.35
C GLY A 240 -7.91 -2.18 6.47
N HIS A 241 -8.40 -0.92 6.44
CA HIS A 241 -7.55 0.26 6.62
C HIS A 241 -8.35 1.39 7.27
N VAL A 242 -7.91 1.83 8.45
CA VAL A 242 -8.54 2.90 9.26
C VAL A 242 -7.54 4.00 9.61
N GLY A 243 -8.06 5.14 10.08
CA GLY A 243 -7.29 6.33 10.43
C GLY A 243 -7.18 7.29 9.25
N LEU A 244 -5.97 7.68 8.87
CA LEU A 244 -5.76 8.42 7.62
C LEU A 244 -6.05 7.51 6.43
N LEU A 245 -6.93 7.95 5.56
CA LEU A 245 -7.26 7.29 4.32
C LEU A 245 -6.74 8.13 3.15
N PRO A 246 -5.59 7.80 2.53
CA PRO A 246 -4.99 8.58 1.44
C PRO A 246 -5.92 8.84 0.26
N GLN A 247 -6.81 7.91 -0.06
CA GLN A 247 -7.82 8.07 -1.10
C GLN A 247 -8.84 9.17 -0.76
N SER A 248 -9.07 9.45 0.52
CA SER A 248 -9.97 10.48 1.01
C SER A 248 -9.28 11.83 1.28
N VAL A 249 -8.00 12.00 0.95
CA VAL A 249 -7.18 13.16 1.31
C VAL A 249 -7.77 14.51 0.89
N LYS A 250 -8.47 14.55 -0.25
CA LYS A 250 -9.16 15.77 -0.71
C LYS A 250 -10.39 16.13 0.12
N ALA A 251 -11.12 15.14 0.61
CA ALA A 251 -12.26 15.36 1.50
C ALA A 251 -11.82 15.74 2.91
N ILE A 252 -10.71 15.16 3.39
CA ILE A 252 -10.15 15.39 4.71
C ILE A 252 -9.38 16.72 4.79
N GLY A 253 -8.89 17.25 3.66
CA GLY A 253 -8.14 18.50 3.59
C GLY A 253 -6.65 18.38 3.87
N GLY A 254 -6.07 17.17 3.87
CA GLY A 254 -4.62 16.94 3.99
C GLY A 254 -4.23 15.82 4.95
N TYR A 255 -2.92 15.63 5.10
CA TYR A 255 -2.34 14.60 5.95
C TYR A 255 -2.18 15.10 7.39
N ARG A 256 -2.80 14.39 8.37
CA ARG A 256 -2.67 14.67 9.80
C ARG A 256 -2.77 13.39 10.62
N LYS A 257 -2.50 13.47 11.92
CA LYS A 257 -2.83 12.39 12.86
C LYS A 257 -4.32 12.41 13.21
N PHE A 258 -4.89 11.23 13.33
CA PHE A 258 -6.29 10.95 13.65
C PHE A 258 -6.45 10.32 15.03
N GLY A 259 -7.63 10.46 15.63
CA GLY A 259 -7.96 9.87 16.92
C GLY A 259 -7.42 10.64 18.13
N LYS A 260 -7.09 11.92 17.99
CA LYS A 260 -6.74 12.80 19.10
C LYS A 260 -7.97 13.26 19.88
N GLU A 261 -9.02 13.61 19.16
CA GLU A 261 -10.29 13.99 19.75
C GLU A 261 -11.10 12.73 20.05
N ARG A 262 -11.91 12.79 21.12
CA ARG A 262 -12.65 11.63 21.62
C ARG A 262 -13.62 11.06 20.59
N GLU A 263 -14.37 11.91 19.92
CA GLU A 263 -15.35 11.51 18.90
C GLU A 263 -14.66 10.80 17.74
N GLU A 264 -13.55 11.34 17.24
CA GLU A 264 -12.75 10.73 16.15
C GLU A 264 -12.14 9.39 16.60
N ALA A 265 -11.72 9.28 17.87
CA ALA A 265 -11.20 8.03 18.40
C ALA A 265 -12.30 6.95 18.52
N GLU A 266 -13.51 7.32 18.96
CA GLU A 266 -14.67 6.44 19.01
C GLU A 266 -15.10 5.98 17.61
N ASP A 267 -15.04 6.84 16.61
CA ASP A 267 -15.31 6.51 15.20
C ASP A 267 -14.29 5.50 14.66
N ILE A 268 -12.98 5.73 14.85
CA ILE A 268 -11.93 4.81 14.40
C ILE A 268 -12.06 3.44 15.06
N LEU A 269 -12.36 3.40 16.37
CA LEU A 269 -12.58 2.14 17.08
C LEU A 269 -13.77 1.39 16.50
N THR A 270 -14.90 2.08 16.30
CA THR A 270 -16.11 1.50 15.74
C THR A 270 -15.90 0.98 14.32
N ASP A 271 -15.14 1.71 13.50
CA ASP A 271 -14.78 1.32 12.14
C ASP A 271 -13.88 0.07 12.14
N ALA A 272 -12.91 -0.01 13.05
CA ALA A 272 -12.02 -1.17 13.15
C ALA A 272 -12.78 -2.42 13.64
N VAL A 273 -13.69 -2.29 14.61
CA VAL A 273 -14.56 -3.36 15.08
C VAL A 273 -15.43 -3.87 13.93
N ALA A 274 -16.08 -2.98 13.18
CA ALA A 274 -16.92 -3.38 12.05
C ALA A 274 -16.15 -4.14 10.95
N LEU A 275 -14.89 -3.78 10.72
CA LEU A 275 -14.03 -4.51 9.77
C LEU A 275 -13.61 -5.89 10.30
N GLU A 276 -13.36 -6.01 11.59
CA GLU A 276 -13.09 -7.30 12.23
C GLU A 276 -14.32 -8.21 12.16
N GLU A 277 -15.51 -7.70 12.54
CA GLU A 277 -16.78 -8.43 12.47
C GLU A 277 -17.13 -8.86 11.05
N ALA A 278 -16.79 -8.04 10.04
CA ALA A 278 -16.90 -8.40 8.63
C ALA A 278 -15.91 -9.49 8.18
N GLY A 279 -14.91 -9.85 9.02
CA GLY A 279 -13.97 -10.94 8.79
C GLY A 279 -12.62 -10.54 8.19
N CYS A 280 -12.22 -9.27 8.26
CA CYS A 280 -10.87 -8.87 7.88
C CYS A 280 -9.83 -9.69 8.64
N PHE A 281 -8.76 -10.15 7.96
CA PHE A 281 -7.70 -10.93 8.61
C PHE A 281 -6.64 -10.07 9.31
N ALA A 282 -6.57 -8.79 9.00
CA ALA A 282 -5.71 -7.77 9.61
C ALA A 282 -6.24 -6.37 9.25
N ILE A 283 -5.85 -5.36 10.01
CA ILE A 283 -6.25 -3.97 9.77
C ILE A 283 -5.00 -3.08 9.81
N VAL A 284 -4.82 -2.23 8.80
CA VAL A 284 -3.82 -1.15 8.81
C VAL A 284 -4.39 0.02 9.61
N ALA A 285 -3.60 0.54 10.53
CA ALA A 285 -3.88 1.78 11.25
C ALA A 285 -2.87 2.85 10.81
N GLU A 286 -3.31 3.79 9.94
CA GLU A 286 -2.43 4.82 9.42
C GLU A 286 -2.62 6.16 10.14
N MET A 287 -1.49 6.75 10.61
CA MET A 287 -1.47 8.06 11.26
C MET A 287 -2.48 8.19 12.42
N VAL A 288 -2.79 7.08 13.08
CA VAL A 288 -3.63 7.03 14.28
C VAL A 288 -2.80 7.47 15.49
N GLU A 289 -3.43 8.11 16.47
CA GLU A 289 -2.80 8.47 17.72
C GLU A 289 -2.27 7.20 18.41
N GLU A 290 -1.04 7.25 18.95
CA GLU A 290 -0.29 6.07 19.40
C GLU A 290 -1.01 5.26 20.50
N ARG A 291 -1.64 5.97 21.46
CA ARG A 291 -2.40 5.31 22.52
C ARG A 291 -3.60 4.55 21.96
N LEU A 292 -4.36 5.20 21.07
CA LEU A 292 -5.52 4.59 20.41
C LEU A 292 -5.11 3.38 19.56
N ALA A 293 -4.03 3.49 18.78
CA ALA A 293 -3.52 2.38 17.98
C ALA A 293 -3.11 1.18 18.85
N GLY A 294 -2.52 1.46 20.03
CA GLY A 294 -2.21 0.42 21.03
C GLY A 294 -3.45 -0.16 21.72
N GLU A 295 -4.52 0.62 21.88
CA GLU A 295 -5.83 0.13 22.37
C GLU A 295 -6.49 -0.77 21.33
N LEU A 296 -6.49 -0.39 20.04
CA LEU A 296 -6.98 -1.24 18.94
C LEU A 296 -6.27 -2.60 18.92
N ALA A 297 -4.93 -2.59 19.01
CA ALA A 297 -4.14 -3.83 19.00
C ALA A 297 -4.44 -4.76 20.18
N LYS A 298 -4.88 -4.22 21.30
CA LYS A 298 -5.23 -5.01 22.49
C LYS A 298 -6.67 -5.50 22.50
N SER A 299 -7.59 -4.73 21.92
CA SER A 299 -9.04 -5.00 21.99
C SER A 299 -9.54 -5.89 20.86
N LEU A 300 -8.88 -5.88 19.71
CA LEU A 300 -9.25 -6.68 18.54
C LEU A 300 -8.49 -8.01 18.52
N GLU A 301 -9.09 -9.04 17.95
CA GLU A 301 -8.47 -10.35 17.77
C GLU A 301 -7.55 -10.36 16.53
N VAL A 302 -7.87 -9.56 15.49
CA VAL A 302 -7.06 -9.44 14.27
C VAL A 302 -5.82 -8.57 14.49
N PRO A 303 -4.70 -8.82 13.78
CA PRO A 303 -3.51 -7.97 13.87
C PRO A 303 -3.75 -6.54 13.39
N ILE A 304 -3.24 -5.57 14.17
CA ILE A 304 -3.19 -4.17 13.79
C ILE A 304 -1.79 -3.82 13.29
N ILE A 305 -1.72 -3.39 12.04
CA ILE A 305 -0.46 -3.04 11.36
C ILE A 305 -0.32 -1.52 11.29
N GLY A 306 0.61 -0.97 12.04
CA GLY A 306 0.80 0.48 12.14
C GLY A 306 1.64 1.08 11.01
N ILE A 307 1.25 2.26 10.55
CA ILE A 307 2.10 3.17 9.79
C ILE A 307 1.92 4.60 10.33
N GLY A 308 2.98 5.15 10.91
CA GLY A 308 2.92 6.45 11.59
C GLY A 308 2.07 6.48 12.87
N SER A 309 1.68 5.33 13.42
CA SER A 309 0.77 5.17 14.56
C SER A 309 1.47 4.73 15.85
N GLY A 310 2.79 4.86 15.92
CA GLY A 310 3.58 4.51 17.11
C GLY A 310 3.91 3.02 17.21
N GLY A 311 4.49 2.62 18.36
CA GLY A 311 5.04 1.29 18.58
C GLY A 311 4.08 0.27 19.20
N GLY A 312 2.83 0.66 19.51
CA GLY A 312 1.86 -0.17 20.22
C GLY A 312 1.07 -1.16 19.36
N CYS A 313 1.26 -1.16 18.04
CA CYS A 313 0.61 -2.08 17.10
C CYS A 313 1.27 -3.46 17.08
N ASP A 314 0.54 -4.47 16.58
CA ASP A 314 1.04 -5.85 16.41
C ASP A 314 2.11 -5.97 15.31
N GLY A 315 2.16 -5.03 14.40
CA GLY A 315 3.15 -4.97 13.33
C GLY A 315 3.34 -3.57 12.76
N GLN A 316 4.30 -3.44 11.84
CA GLN A 316 4.62 -2.18 11.18
C GLN A 316 4.79 -2.39 9.67
N ILE A 317 4.28 -1.43 8.91
CA ILE A 317 4.53 -1.34 7.48
C ILE A 317 5.18 0.00 7.13
N LEU A 318 6.09 0.01 6.17
CA LEU A 318 6.65 1.23 5.60
C LEU A 318 6.64 1.18 4.07
N VAL A 319 6.54 2.36 3.49
CA VAL A 319 6.79 2.56 2.07
C VAL A 319 8.28 2.38 1.80
N SER A 320 8.63 1.42 0.94
CA SER A 320 10.02 1.02 0.71
C SER A 320 10.89 2.16 0.16
N THR A 321 10.35 3.00 -0.71
CA THR A 321 11.05 4.18 -1.25
C THR A 321 11.39 5.21 -0.18
N ASP A 322 10.50 5.38 0.81
CA ASP A 322 10.75 6.26 1.97
C ASP A 322 11.86 5.67 2.85
N LEU A 323 11.75 4.38 3.18
CA LEU A 323 12.72 3.66 4.00
C LEU A 323 14.14 3.73 3.39
N LEU A 324 14.23 3.60 2.07
CA LEU A 324 15.49 3.54 1.31
C LEU A 324 16.02 4.92 0.92
N GLY A 325 15.29 6.02 1.20
CA GLY A 325 15.70 7.37 0.82
C GLY A 325 15.68 7.60 -0.69
N LEU A 326 14.75 6.97 -1.40
CA LEU A 326 14.54 7.15 -2.84
C LEU A 326 13.43 8.15 -3.15
N THR A 327 12.53 8.41 -2.21
CA THR A 327 11.47 9.41 -2.36
C THR A 327 12.07 10.81 -2.56
N LEU A 328 11.77 11.45 -3.71
CA LEU A 328 12.32 12.75 -4.10
C LEU A 328 11.57 13.93 -3.46
N GLY A 329 10.40 13.66 -2.89
CA GLY A 329 9.57 14.64 -2.19
C GLY A 329 9.80 14.65 -0.67
N GLN A 330 8.80 15.16 0.04
CA GLN A 330 8.81 15.18 1.50
C GLN A 330 8.54 13.78 2.05
N THR A 331 9.51 13.21 2.78
CA THR A 331 9.33 11.96 3.51
C THR A 331 8.56 12.22 4.79
N PRO A 332 7.57 11.39 5.16
CA PRO A 332 6.86 11.53 6.43
C PRO A 332 7.80 11.51 7.65
N SER A 333 7.51 12.35 8.65
CA SER A 333 8.40 12.56 9.81
C SER A 333 8.63 11.33 10.68
N PHE A 334 7.72 10.35 10.64
CA PHE A 334 7.86 9.09 11.38
C PHE A 334 8.83 8.10 10.72
N VAL A 335 9.21 8.33 9.46
CA VAL A 335 10.11 7.43 8.73
C VAL A 335 11.56 7.71 9.11
N LYS A 336 12.24 6.69 9.64
CA LYS A 336 13.68 6.69 9.83
C LYS A 336 14.35 6.03 8.64
N ARG A 337 14.87 6.83 7.71
CA ARG A 337 15.57 6.32 6.51
C ARG A 337 16.70 5.38 6.92
N LYS A 338 16.88 4.29 6.20
CA LYS A 338 17.93 3.28 6.40
C LYS A 338 19.03 3.37 5.33
N ALA A 339 18.78 4.10 4.24
CA ALA A 339 19.73 4.32 3.15
C ALA A 339 19.50 5.68 2.49
N ASP A 340 20.38 6.08 1.59
CA ASP A 340 20.26 7.24 0.70
C ASP A 340 20.44 6.79 -0.77
N LEU A 341 19.47 6.00 -1.25
CA LEU A 341 19.53 5.49 -2.62
C LEU A 341 19.44 6.60 -3.68
N ALA A 342 18.74 7.69 -3.42
CA ALA A 342 18.69 8.82 -4.35
C ALA A 342 20.08 9.45 -4.55
N GLY A 343 20.84 9.60 -3.48
CA GLY A 343 22.24 10.08 -3.53
C GLY A 343 23.15 9.10 -4.28
N GLU A 344 23.10 7.82 -3.95
CA GLU A 344 23.91 6.79 -4.60
C GLU A 344 23.58 6.63 -6.10
N MET A 345 22.32 6.64 -6.49
CA MET A 345 21.90 6.60 -7.89
C MET A 345 22.38 7.83 -8.65
N THR A 346 22.25 9.03 -8.06
CA THR A 346 22.71 10.27 -8.67
C THR A 346 24.22 10.24 -8.90
N LYS A 347 25.00 9.75 -7.94
CA LYS A 347 26.45 9.58 -8.05
C LYS A 347 26.83 8.60 -9.17
N ALA A 348 26.14 7.46 -9.22
CA ALA A 348 26.37 6.46 -10.27
C ALA A 348 26.06 7.01 -11.67
N PHE A 349 24.94 7.73 -11.83
CA PHE A 349 24.58 8.34 -13.11
C PHE A 349 25.59 9.41 -13.55
N ARG A 350 26.07 10.26 -12.64
CA ARG A 350 27.14 11.23 -12.93
C ARG A 350 28.42 10.53 -13.36
N GLY A 351 28.86 9.50 -12.65
CA GLY A 351 30.02 8.70 -13.00
C GLY A 351 29.94 8.14 -14.42
N TYR A 352 28.81 7.55 -14.77
CA TYR A 352 28.57 7.04 -16.13
C TYR A 352 28.63 8.16 -17.19
N VAL A 353 27.98 9.31 -16.92
CA VAL A 353 28.02 10.45 -17.85
C VAL A 353 29.46 10.95 -18.08
N ASP A 354 30.25 11.05 -17.00
CA ASP A 354 31.65 11.49 -17.07
C ASP A 354 32.54 10.49 -17.81
N ASP A 355 32.30 9.18 -17.62
CA ASP A 355 33.03 8.12 -18.32
C ASP A 355 32.74 8.12 -19.81
N VAL A 356 31.50 8.29 -20.23
CA VAL A 356 31.12 8.40 -21.64
C VAL A 356 31.75 9.65 -22.28
N ARG A 357 31.61 10.80 -21.61
CA ARG A 357 32.15 12.10 -22.15
C ARG A 357 33.69 12.13 -22.26
N SER A 358 34.36 11.42 -21.39
CA SER A 358 35.82 11.30 -21.39
C SER A 358 36.37 10.12 -22.20
N GLY A 359 35.51 9.33 -22.85
CA GLY A 359 35.90 8.15 -23.63
C GLY A 359 36.39 6.96 -22.78
N ARG A 360 36.18 6.97 -21.47
CA ARG A 360 36.46 5.82 -20.60
C ARG A 360 35.43 4.71 -20.73
N TYR A 361 34.21 5.01 -21.21
CA TYR A 361 33.16 4.03 -21.47
C TYR A 361 32.79 4.06 -22.97
N PRO A 362 32.62 2.87 -23.65
CA PRO A 362 32.95 1.53 -23.12
C PRO A 362 34.46 1.38 -22.92
N GLY A 363 34.87 0.70 -21.86
CA GLY A 363 36.27 0.35 -21.64
C GLY A 363 36.79 -0.52 -22.78
N LYS A 364 38.12 -0.43 -23.05
CA LYS A 364 38.80 -1.34 -24.01
C LYS A 364 38.92 -2.74 -23.43
#